data_f6fb404f68d5bc52a00a3f2bb9adb956
#
_entry.id   f6fb404f68d5bc52a00a3f2bb9adb956
#
_cell.length_a   1.000
_cell.length_b   1.000
_cell.length_c   1.000
_cell.angle_alpha   90.00
_cell.angle_beta   90.00
_cell.angle_gamma   90.00
#
_symmetry.space_group_name_H-M   'P 1'
#
loop_
_entity.id
_entity.type
_entity.pdbx_description
1 polymer ?
#
loop_
_entity_poly.entity_id
_entity_poly.type
_entity_poly.pdbx_seq_one_letter_code
_entity_poly.pdbx_strand_id
1 'polypeptide(L)'
;MKKKPYLYFLALTALCSCGNNEPEFDATGTFEATEVTVSAQITGKIEAFNIVEGQQVTANAVLGTIDATQLRLKKQQLATQQSQLNAAKRQTSATQEQLNANRMAIDSRVLNLETQIASIQQQIDNQKKEKQRFSELLKDGAATRKQVEEIGYQISVLQKQLAATREQLASTNASLAEQSKGLGAQIEGLGAQNEGVNAQSQNINVQQSQLDDQISNTQIISPITGTILEKYMERGEFATTGKPLFKVADTKHMIMRAYITSEQLQKVRVGQRVKVFANYGNGERKEYPGTITWISSRSEFTPKTILTDDERADLVYAVKIAVNNDGYIKIGMYGEVKLLTSSAQSK
;
A
#
# COMPACT_ATOMS: atom_id res chain seq x y z
N MET A 1 34.99 110.21 0.91
CA MET A 1 36.30 109.55 1.04
C MET A 1 36.13 108.04 1.11
N LYS A 2 36.60 107.39 0.04
CA LYS A 2 37.39 106.16 0.02
C LYS A 2 36.97 105.03 1.00
N LYS A 3 36.54 103.83 0.52
CA LYS A 3 37.37 102.68 0.17
C LYS A 3 36.48 101.44 -0.01
N LYS A 4 36.58 100.82 -1.11
CA LYS A 4 37.08 99.56 -1.64
C LYS A 4 36.20 98.34 -1.44
N PRO A 5 35.86 97.76 -2.54
CA PRO A 5 35.23 96.46 -2.60
C PRO A 5 36.30 95.37 -2.93
N TYR A 6 36.47 94.31 -2.21
CA TYR A 6 37.12 93.05 -2.56
C TYR A 6 36.85 92.00 -1.48
N LEU A 7 35.77 91.32 -1.50
CA LEU A 7 35.63 90.03 -0.78
C LEU A 7 34.34 89.32 -1.10
N TYR A 8 34.03 89.09 -2.35
CA TYR A 8 32.91 88.18 -2.74
C TYR A 8 33.30 87.38 -3.96
N PHE A 9 34.40 86.56 -3.91
CA PHE A 9 34.73 85.66 -5.00
C PHE A 9 35.37 84.38 -4.54
N LEU A 10 34.96 83.83 -3.37
CA LEU A 10 35.47 82.51 -2.93
C LEU A 10 34.43 81.73 -2.14
N ALA A 11 33.21 81.53 -2.69
CA ALA A 11 32.21 80.72 -2.06
C ALA A 11 31.24 80.04 -3.09
N LEU A 12 31.76 79.58 -4.19
CA LEU A 12 30.90 78.88 -5.19
C LEU A 12 31.59 77.70 -5.84
N THR A 13 32.22 76.78 -5.04
CA THR A 13 32.75 75.51 -5.54
C THR A 13 32.63 74.40 -4.51
N ALA A 14 31.44 74.15 -3.97
CA ALA A 14 31.20 72.97 -3.10
C ALA A 14 29.74 72.57 -3.08
N LEU A 15 29.18 72.21 -4.26
CA LEU A 15 27.89 71.56 -4.34
C LEU A 15 27.77 70.75 -5.65
N CYS A 16 28.58 69.68 -5.80
CA CYS A 16 28.34 68.59 -6.72
C CYS A 16 28.91 67.29 -6.13
N SER A 17 28.34 66.89 -4.99
CA SER A 17 28.43 65.50 -4.56
C SER A 17 27.07 64.85 -4.88
N CYS A 18 26.86 64.52 -6.15
CA CYS A 18 25.89 63.54 -6.50
C CYS A 18 26.42 62.19 -5.99
N GLY A 19 26.05 61.82 -4.76
CA GLY A 19 26.22 60.45 -4.31
C GLY A 19 25.43 59.56 -5.20
N ASN A 20 26.08 58.66 -5.92
CA ASN A 20 25.47 57.47 -6.53
C ASN A 20 24.87 56.66 -5.38
N ASN A 21 23.62 56.90 -5.04
CA ASN A 21 22.85 55.99 -4.21
C ASN A 21 22.48 54.80 -5.09
N GLU A 22 23.42 53.87 -5.30
CA GLU A 22 23.03 52.53 -5.72
C GLU A 22 22.11 51.98 -4.64
N PRO A 23 20.95 51.39 -5.00
CA PRO A 23 20.07 50.78 -4.03
C PRO A 23 20.85 49.73 -3.24
N GLU A 24 20.77 49.77 -1.93
CA GLU A 24 21.51 48.88 -1.03
C GLU A 24 21.17 47.42 -1.28
N PHE A 25 19.97 47.15 -1.83
CA PHE A 25 19.45 45.82 -2.17
C PHE A 25 18.86 45.78 -3.57
N ASP A 26 19.01 44.62 -4.23
CA ASP A 26 18.58 44.41 -5.61
C ASP A 26 17.09 44.04 -5.72
N ALA A 27 16.55 43.35 -4.69
CA ALA A 27 15.15 42.91 -4.69
C ALA A 27 14.59 42.84 -3.27
N THR A 28 13.28 42.94 -3.15
CA THR A 28 12.55 42.80 -1.88
C THR A 28 11.43 41.78 -2.03
N GLY A 29 11.00 41.20 -0.92
CA GLY A 29 9.94 40.21 -0.92
C GLY A 29 9.52 39.78 0.47
N THR A 30 8.81 38.65 0.54
CA THR A 30 8.32 38.09 1.79
C THR A 30 8.74 36.63 1.92
N PHE A 31 8.90 36.15 3.13
CA PHE A 31 9.17 34.75 3.43
C PHE A 31 7.89 33.94 3.47
N GLU A 32 7.89 32.85 2.73
CA GLU A 32 6.83 31.85 2.66
C GLU A 32 7.39 30.49 3.17
N ALA A 33 6.50 29.60 3.57
CA ALA A 33 6.85 28.21 3.87
C ALA A 33 5.97 27.24 3.05
N THR A 34 6.40 26.02 2.91
CA THR A 34 5.51 24.97 2.37
C THR A 34 4.50 24.62 3.45
N GLU A 35 3.25 24.98 3.23
CA GLU A 35 2.13 24.74 4.14
C GLU A 35 1.26 23.58 3.62
N VAL A 36 0.81 22.70 4.53
CA VAL A 36 -0.14 21.66 4.26
C VAL A 36 -1.29 21.72 5.26
N THR A 37 -2.50 21.86 4.75
CA THR A 37 -3.71 21.74 5.57
C THR A 37 -4.13 20.28 5.62
N VAL A 38 -4.11 19.68 6.80
CA VAL A 38 -4.51 18.30 7.04
C VAL A 38 -6.00 18.27 7.36
N SER A 39 -6.75 17.50 6.59
CA SER A 39 -8.21 17.35 6.74
C SER A 39 -8.55 15.93 7.19
N ALA A 40 -9.72 15.79 7.84
CA ALA A 40 -10.25 14.49 8.24
C ALA A 40 -10.51 13.60 7.01
N GLN A 41 -9.99 12.39 7.04
CA GLN A 41 -10.20 11.40 5.97
C GLN A 41 -11.48 10.59 6.18
N ILE A 42 -11.97 10.56 7.43
CA ILE A 42 -13.18 9.84 7.82
C ILE A 42 -14.06 10.71 8.71
N THR A 43 -15.34 10.38 8.75
CA THR A 43 -16.33 11.04 9.60
C THR A 43 -16.41 10.35 10.96
N GLY A 44 -16.31 11.11 12.06
CA GLY A 44 -16.44 10.59 13.41
C GLY A 44 -16.06 11.62 14.47
N LYS A 45 -16.24 11.24 15.74
CA LYS A 45 -15.84 12.05 16.89
C LYS A 45 -14.31 11.96 17.08
N ILE A 46 -13.66 13.08 17.36
CA ILE A 46 -12.23 13.12 17.70
C ILE A 46 -12.04 12.60 19.13
N GLU A 47 -11.40 11.42 19.25
CA GLU A 47 -11.14 10.82 20.58
C GLU A 47 -9.88 11.38 21.23
N ALA A 48 -8.83 11.58 20.45
CA ALA A 48 -7.56 12.13 20.91
C ALA A 48 -7.02 13.12 19.87
N PHE A 49 -6.60 14.30 20.30
CA PHE A 49 -5.97 15.29 19.42
C PHE A 49 -5.18 16.28 20.29
N ASN A 50 -4.00 15.85 20.72
CA ASN A 50 -3.19 16.56 21.71
C ASN A 50 -2.07 17.34 21.02
N ILE A 51 -2.39 18.16 20.03
CA ILE A 51 -1.46 19.08 19.38
C ILE A 51 -1.61 20.49 19.91
N VAL A 52 -0.52 21.26 19.85
CA VAL A 52 -0.46 22.67 20.24
C VAL A 52 0.15 23.48 19.09
N GLU A 53 -0.37 24.66 18.85
CA GLU A 53 0.23 25.61 17.89
C GLU A 53 1.66 25.95 18.30
N GLY A 54 2.55 25.99 17.32
CA GLY A 54 4.00 26.13 17.54
C GLY A 54 4.74 24.83 17.82
N GLN A 55 4.05 23.71 18.03
CA GLN A 55 4.66 22.38 18.24
C GLN A 55 5.35 21.89 16.97
N GLN A 56 6.58 21.36 17.13
CA GLN A 56 7.28 20.66 16.05
C GLN A 56 6.81 19.22 15.96
N VAL A 57 6.55 18.76 14.74
CA VAL A 57 6.11 17.39 14.43
C VAL A 57 6.95 16.81 13.31
N THR A 58 7.07 15.48 13.29
CA THR A 58 7.76 14.76 12.22
C THR A 58 6.75 14.18 11.22
N ALA A 59 7.18 13.96 9.99
CA ALA A 59 6.37 13.27 9.00
C ALA A 59 5.93 11.90 9.50
N ASN A 60 4.68 11.51 9.22
CA ASN A 60 4.02 10.27 9.66
C ASN A 60 3.82 10.14 11.18
N ALA A 61 4.06 11.18 11.97
CA ALA A 61 3.70 11.18 13.39
C ALA A 61 2.17 11.14 13.56
N VAL A 62 1.69 10.24 14.41
CA VAL A 62 0.27 10.17 14.79
C VAL A 62 0.00 11.27 15.83
N LEU A 63 -0.84 12.22 15.46
CA LEU A 63 -1.15 13.42 16.25
C LEU A 63 -2.51 13.33 16.95
N GLY A 64 -3.36 12.39 16.49
CA GLY A 64 -4.67 12.20 17.05
C GLY A 64 -5.39 10.99 16.46
N THR A 65 -6.60 10.73 16.94
CA THR A 65 -7.45 9.64 16.48
C THR A 65 -8.92 10.06 16.44
N ILE A 66 -9.62 9.61 15.42
CA ILE A 66 -11.09 9.68 15.29
C ILE A 66 -11.66 8.34 15.75
N ASP A 67 -12.85 8.34 16.34
CA ASP A 67 -13.53 7.14 16.85
C ASP A 67 -13.70 6.08 15.75
N ALA A 68 -13.06 4.93 15.97
CA ALA A 68 -13.09 3.76 15.11
C ALA A 68 -13.96 2.62 15.65
N THR A 69 -14.72 2.83 16.73
CA THR A 69 -15.42 1.76 17.47
C THR A 69 -16.35 0.97 16.54
N GLN A 70 -17.17 1.64 15.76
CA GLN A 70 -18.10 0.98 14.82
C GLN A 70 -17.36 0.18 13.73
N LEU A 71 -16.25 0.69 13.23
CA LEU A 71 -15.42 0.00 12.23
C LEU A 71 -14.78 -1.27 12.81
N ARG A 72 -14.27 -1.20 14.04
CA ARG A 72 -13.68 -2.35 14.75
C ARG A 72 -14.72 -3.43 15.02
N LEU A 73 -15.94 -3.05 15.47
CA LEU A 73 -17.04 -3.99 15.67
C LEU A 73 -17.43 -4.69 14.38
N LYS A 74 -17.54 -3.94 13.26
CA LYS A 74 -17.84 -4.51 11.95
C LYS A 74 -16.73 -5.46 11.48
N LYS A 75 -15.47 -5.11 11.70
CA LYS A 75 -14.32 -6.01 11.40
C LYS A 75 -14.40 -7.29 12.22
N GLN A 76 -14.73 -7.21 13.51
CA GLN A 76 -14.91 -8.38 14.37
C GLN A 76 -16.07 -9.27 13.89
N GLN A 77 -17.19 -8.67 13.44
CA GLN A 77 -18.29 -9.42 12.86
C GLN A 77 -17.85 -10.21 11.61
N LEU A 78 -17.10 -9.57 10.70
CA LEU A 78 -16.55 -10.26 9.53
C LEU A 78 -15.57 -11.37 9.90
N ALA A 79 -14.73 -11.18 10.93
CA ALA A 79 -13.83 -12.22 11.44
C ALA A 79 -14.60 -13.44 11.96
N THR A 80 -15.75 -13.21 12.63
CA THR A 80 -16.64 -14.30 13.07
C THR A 80 -17.25 -15.05 11.88
N GLN A 81 -17.71 -14.34 10.85
CA GLN A 81 -18.23 -14.96 9.63
C GLN A 81 -17.14 -15.78 8.92
N GLN A 82 -15.93 -15.26 8.83
CA GLN A 82 -14.77 -15.98 8.27
C GLN A 82 -14.49 -17.28 9.05
N SER A 83 -14.58 -17.24 10.37
CA SER A 83 -14.43 -18.44 11.23
C SER A 83 -15.51 -19.49 10.95
N GLN A 84 -16.77 -19.06 10.75
CA GLN A 84 -17.87 -19.96 10.38
C GLN A 84 -17.65 -20.62 9.02
N LEU A 85 -17.19 -19.86 8.00
CA LEU A 85 -16.85 -20.41 6.70
C LEU A 85 -15.70 -21.42 6.78
N ASN A 86 -14.68 -21.13 7.57
CA ASN A 86 -13.57 -22.08 7.80
C ASN A 86 -14.04 -23.38 8.48
N ALA A 87 -15.01 -23.30 9.40
CA ALA A 87 -15.62 -24.48 10.02
C ALA A 87 -16.42 -25.29 8.98
N ALA A 88 -17.24 -24.64 8.17
CA ALA A 88 -17.98 -25.28 7.08
C ALA A 88 -17.04 -25.99 6.09
N LYS A 89 -15.94 -25.35 5.70
CA LYS A 89 -14.92 -25.93 4.81
C LYS A 89 -14.29 -27.19 5.42
N ARG A 90 -13.94 -27.18 6.71
CA ARG A 90 -13.41 -28.36 7.40
C ARG A 90 -14.42 -29.51 7.41
N GLN A 91 -15.70 -29.23 7.66
CA GLN A 91 -16.75 -30.23 7.63
C GLN A 91 -16.90 -30.86 6.24
N THR A 92 -16.93 -30.06 5.20
CA THR A 92 -17.00 -30.53 3.81
C THR A 92 -15.78 -31.39 3.45
N SER A 93 -14.58 -30.98 3.84
CA SER A 93 -13.34 -31.74 3.62
C SER A 93 -13.36 -33.09 4.34
N ALA A 94 -13.82 -33.13 5.59
CA ALA A 94 -13.94 -34.37 6.36
C ALA A 94 -14.95 -35.35 5.71
N THR A 95 -16.08 -34.83 5.21
CA THR A 95 -17.07 -35.65 4.48
C THR A 95 -16.48 -36.19 3.18
N GLN A 96 -15.72 -35.38 2.44
CA GLN A 96 -15.03 -35.81 1.21
C GLN A 96 -14.01 -36.92 1.48
N GLU A 97 -13.25 -36.81 2.57
CA GLU A 97 -12.29 -37.82 3.01
C GLU A 97 -12.98 -39.12 3.36
N GLN A 98 -14.11 -39.07 4.09
CA GLN A 98 -14.91 -40.28 4.39
C GLN A 98 -15.46 -40.94 3.14
N LEU A 99 -15.93 -40.18 2.13
CA LEU A 99 -16.39 -40.74 0.84
C LEU A 99 -15.25 -41.40 0.08
N ASN A 100 -14.06 -40.78 0.07
CA ASN A 100 -12.87 -41.40 -0.53
C ASN A 100 -12.45 -42.69 0.18
N ALA A 101 -12.49 -42.73 1.52
CA ALA A 101 -12.19 -43.93 2.28
C ALA A 101 -13.19 -45.06 1.95
N ASN A 102 -14.48 -44.76 1.82
CA ASN A 102 -15.48 -45.73 1.38
C ASN A 102 -15.18 -46.28 -0.02
N ARG A 103 -14.76 -45.41 -0.95
CA ARG A 103 -14.35 -45.83 -2.29
C ARG A 103 -13.15 -46.80 -2.24
N MET A 104 -12.12 -46.47 -1.46
CA MET A 104 -10.94 -47.35 -1.29
C MET A 104 -11.31 -48.73 -0.67
N ALA A 105 -12.24 -48.74 0.28
CA ALA A 105 -12.72 -50.00 0.86
C ALA A 105 -13.45 -50.89 -0.17
N ILE A 106 -14.13 -50.26 -1.12
CA ILE A 106 -14.78 -50.94 -2.23
C ILE A 106 -13.74 -51.55 -3.18
N ASP A 107 -12.77 -50.77 -3.61
CA ASP A 107 -11.69 -51.24 -4.50
C ASP A 107 -10.92 -52.41 -3.87
N SER A 108 -10.71 -52.39 -2.55
CA SER A 108 -10.08 -53.48 -1.81
C SER A 108 -10.89 -54.80 -1.86
N ARG A 109 -12.23 -54.72 -1.86
CA ARG A 109 -13.08 -55.95 -2.01
C ARG A 109 -12.94 -56.56 -3.38
N VAL A 110 -12.87 -55.76 -4.44
CA VAL A 110 -12.63 -56.26 -5.82
C VAL A 110 -11.28 -56.97 -5.89
N LEU A 111 -10.22 -56.34 -5.41
CA LEU A 111 -8.87 -56.94 -5.40
C LEU A 111 -8.80 -58.25 -4.64
N ASN A 112 -9.52 -58.40 -3.52
CA ASN A 112 -9.59 -59.63 -2.76
C ASN A 112 -10.26 -60.75 -3.59
N LEU A 113 -11.36 -60.47 -4.29
CA LEU A 113 -12.03 -61.45 -5.15
C LEU A 113 -11.16 -61.85 -6.33
N GLU A 114 -10.46 -60.93 -6.96
CA GLU A 114 -9.50 -61.21 -8.03
C GLU A 114 -8.34 -62.11 -7.56
N THR A 115 -7.82 -61.85 -6.36
CA THR A 115 -6.79 -62.70 -5.73
C THR A 115 -7.29 -64.10 -5.44
N GLN A 116 -8.53 -64.25 -4.97
CA GLN A 116 -9.15 -65.55 -4.76
C GLN A 116 -9.33 -66.35 -6.10
N ILE A 117 -9.78 -65.64 -7.15
CA ILE A 117 -9.91 -66.24 -8.49
C ILE A 117 -8.55 -66.74 -8.99
N ALA A 118 -7.49 -65.95 -8.86
CA ALA A 118 -6.14 -66.34 -9.26
C ALA A 118 -5.64 -67.56 -8.49
N SER A 119 -5.89 -67.58 -7.16
CA SER A 119 -5.53 -68.74 -6.32
C SER A 119 -6.26 -69.99 -6.73
N ILE A 120 -7.59 -69.96 -6.94
CA ILE A 120 -8.38 -71.14 -7.37
C ILE A 120 -7.94 -71.59 -8.75
N GLN A 121 -7.66 -70.65 -9.67
CA GLN A 121 -7.15 -70.98 -11.02
C GLN A 121 -5.82 -71.76 -10.95
N GLN A 122 -4.90 -71.34 -10.11
CA GLN A 122 -3.63 -72.02 -9.89
C GLN A 122 -3.80 -73.41 -9.30
N GLN A 123 -4.74 -73.58 -8.37
CA GLN A 123 -5.08 -74.86 -7.82
C GLN A 123 -5.63 -75.83 -8.90
N ILE A 124 -6.51 -75.32 -9.77
CA ILE A 124 -7.04 -76.08 -10.90
C ILE A 124 -5.91 -76.57 -11.83
N ASP A 125 -4.98 -75.66 -12.15
CA ASP A 125 -3.88 -75.95 -13.05
C ASP A 125 -2.89 -76.97 -12.46
N ASN A 126 -2.65 -76.95 -11.16
CA ASN A 126 -1.88 -77.93 -10.43
C ASN A 126 -2.58 -79.29 -10.44
N GLN A 127 -3.89 -79.33 -10.15
CA GLN A 127 -4.66 -80.56 -10.17
C GLN A 127 -4.77 -81.15 -11.58
N LYS A 128 -4.83 -80.34 -12.63
CA LYS A 128 -4.79 -80.88 -14.03
C LYS A 128 -3.45 -81.55 -14.36
N LYS A 129 -2.32 -80.91 -13.94
CA LYS A 129 -0.99 -81.55 -14.12
C LYS A 129 -0.90 -82.93 -13.39
N GLU A 130 -1.42 -82.94 -12.16
CA GLU A 130 -1.46 -84.13 -11.35
C GLU A 130 -2.33 -85.25 -12.02
N LYS A 131 -3.53 -84.89 -12.52
CA LYS A 131 -4.40 -85.73 -13.24
C LYS A 131 -3.71 -86.36 -14.48
N GLN A 132 -2.97 -85.51 -15.22
CA GLN A 132 -2.21 -85.97 -16.41
C GLN A 132 -1.15 -87.00 -16.00
N ARG A 133 -0.34 -86.70 -14.96
CA ARG A 133 0.68 -87.63 -14.44
C ARG A 133 0.08 -88.94 -14.01
N PHE A 134 -1.00 -88.93 -13.21
CA PHE A 134 -1.70 -90.15 -12.81
C PHE A 134 -2.35 -90.88 -13.99
N SER A 135 -2.80 -90.24 -15.05
CA SER A 135 -3.32 -90.85 -16.25
C SER A 135 -2.23 -91.57 -17.03
N GLU A 136 -1.01 -91.09 -17.04
CA GLU A 136 0.16 -91.79 -17.66
C GLU A 136 0.56 -93.02 -16.83
N LEU A 137 0.65 -92.87 -15.51
CA LEU A 137 0.92 -94.03 -14.62
C LEU A 137 -0.16 -95.11 -14.67
N LEU A 138 -1.41 -94.74 -14.92
CA LEU A 138 -2.49 -95.70 -15.12
C LEU A 138 -2.28 -96.54 -16.40
N LYS A 139 -1.77 -95.96 -17.49
CA LYS A 139 -1.43 -96.69 -18.73
C LYS A 139 -0.34 -97.70 -18.49
N ASP A 140 0.61 -97.36 -17.60
CA ASP A 140 1.73 -98.26 -17.26
C ASP A 140 1.38 -99.24 -16.12
N GLY A 141 0.11 -99.26 -15.67
CA GLY A 141 -0.36 -100.16 -14.61
C GLY A 141 0.08 -99.74 -13.19
N ALA A 142 0.68 -98.60 -13.00
CA ALA A 142 1.24 -98.09 -11.72
C ALA A 142 0.27 -97.18 -10.93
N ALA A 143 -0.93 -96.88 -11.43
CA ALA A 143 -1.99 -96.13 -10.75
C ALA A 143 -3.36 -96.81 -10.97
N THR A 144 -4.35 -96.50 -10.15
CA THR A 144 -5.73 -97.01 -10.25
C THR A 144 -6.66 -96.03 -10.94
N ARG A 145 -7.67 -96.47 -11.66
CA ARG A 145 -8.72 -95.64 -12.27
C ARG A 145 -9.41 -94.76 -11.23
N LYS A 146 -9.65 -95.26 -10.01
CA LYS A 146 -10.26 -94.53 -8.91
C LYS A 146 -9.45 -93.27 -8.55
N GLN A 147 -8.12 -93.32 -8.53
CA GLN A 147 -7.25 -92.16 -8.27
C GLN A 147 -7.41 -91.08 -9.32
N VAL A 148 -7.46 -91.38 -10.60
CA VAL A 148 -7.66 -90.43 -11.70
C VAL A 148 -9.05 -89.81 -11.65
N GLU A 149 -10.09 -90.59 -11.33
CA GLU A 149 -11.47 -90.13 -11.15
C GLU A 149 -11.58 -89.14 -9.97
N GLU A 150 -10.96 -89.50 -8.82
CA GLU A 150 -10.94 -88.66 -7.63
C GLU A 150 -10.34 -87.27 -7.93
N ILE A 151 -9.19 -87.17 -8.62
CA ILE A 151 -8.60 -85.93 -9.06
C ILE A 151 -9.53 -85.14 -10.01
N GLY A 152 -10.25 -85.95 -10.91
CA GLY A 152 -11.26 -85.37 -11.79
C GLY A 152 -12.41 -84.70 -11.05
N TYR A 153 -12.90 -85.28 -9.96
CA TYR A 153 -13.92 -84.71 -9.10
C TYR A 153 -13.41 -83.45 -8.40
N GLN A 154 -12.18 -83.49 -7.89
CA GLN A 154 -11.56 -82.28 -7.25
C GLN A 154 -11.46 -81.11 -8.23
N ILE A 155 -11.03 -81.33 -9.47
CA ILE A 155 -11.01 -80.34 -10.54
C ILE A 155 -12.42 -79.77 -10.78
N SER A 156 -13.44 -80.64 -10.86
CA SER A 156 -14.84 -80.21 -11.07
C SER A 156 -15.35 -79.31 -9.92
N VAL A 157 -15.01 -79.67 -8.67
CA VAL A 157 -15.37 -78.85 -7.50
C VAL A 157 -14.70 -77.47 -7.56
N LEU A 158 -13.38 -77.43 -7.84
CA LEU A 158 -12.64 -76.16 -7.98
C LEU A 158 -13.16 -75.35 -9.15
N GLN A 159 -13.55 -75.99 -10.29
CA GLN A 159 -14.14 -75.24 -11.41
C GLN A 159 -15.49 -74.59 -11.03
N LYS A 160 -16.34 -75.31 -10.27
CA LYS A 160 -17.60 -74.76 -9.77
C LYS A 160 -17.36 -73.61 -8.80
N GLN A 161 -16.36 -73.73 -7.91
CA GLN A 161 -15.96 -72.71 -7.00
C GLN A 161 -15.42 -71.45 -7.76
N LEU A 162 -14.59 -71.63 -8.79
CA LEU A 162 -14.11 -70.59 -9.66
C LEU A 162 -15.27 -69.85 -10.35
N ALA A 163 -16.23 -70.60 -10.89
CA ALA A 163 -17.41 -70.01 -11.53
C ALA A 163 -18.23 -69.17 -10.54
N ALA A 164 -18.49 -69.68 -9.34
CA ALA A 164 -19.21 -68.92 -8.30
C ALA A 164 -18.46 -67.66 -7.86
N THR A 165 -17.12 -67.75 -7.70
CA THR A 165 -16.33 -66.56 -7.33
C THR A 165 -16.29 -65.54 -8.46
N ARG A 166 -16.26 -65.92 -9.72
CA ARG A 166 -16.36 -65.02 -10.89
C ARG A 166 -17.71 -64.36 -10.99
N GLU A 167 -18.79 -65.06 -10.72
CA GLU A 167 -20.15 -64.51 -10.66
C GLU A 167 -20.29 -63.51 -9.53
N GLN A 168 -19.71 -63.86 -8.38
CA GLN A 168 -19.62 -62.89 -7.21
C GLN A 168 -18.85 -61.62 -7.57
N LEU A 169 -17.72 -61.75 -8.27
CA LEU A 169 -16.95 -60.58 -8.75
C LEU A 169 -17.77 -59.76 -9.74
N ALA A 170 -18.43 -60.38 -10.72
CA ALA A 170 -19.26 -59.69 -11.71
C ALA A 170 -20.42 -58.91 -11.03
N SER A 171 -21.12 -59.58 -10.10
CA SER A 171 -22.19 -58.97 -9.31
C SER A 171 -21.68 -57.81 -8.45
N THR A 172 -20.51 -57.98 -7.81
CA THR A 172 -19.86 -56.95 -7.02
C THR A 172 -19.48 -55.76 -7.90
N ASN A 173 -18.86 -55.99 -9.06
CA ASN A 173 -18.47 -54.93 -10.00
C ASN A 173 -19.69 -54.14 -10.52
N ALA A 174 -20.80 -54.81 -10.83
CA ALA A 174 -22.03 -54.14 -11.26
C ALA A 174 -22.60 -53.21 -10.15
N SER A 175 -22.65 -53.71 -8.91
CA SER A 175 -23.08 -52.92 -7.74
C SER A 175 -22.15 -51.74 -7.47
N LEU A 176 -20.84 -51.92 -7.65
CA LEU A 176 -19.82 -50.93 -7.43
C LEU A 176 -19.85 -49.83 -8.49
N ALA A 177 -20.13 -50.16 -9.75
CA ALA A 177 -20.24 -49.18 -10.81
C ALA A 177 -21.33 -48.14 -10.49
N GLU A 178 -22.48 -48.62 -10.03
CA GLU A 178 -23.60 -47.73 -9.63
C GLU A 178 -23.26 -46.93 -8.37
N GLN A 179 -22.68 -47.54 -7.36
CA GLN A 179 -22.26 -46.90 -6.13
C GLN A 179 -21.14 -45.89 -6.36
N SER A 180 -20.17 -46.20 -7.20
CA SER A 180 -19.07 -45.27 -7.59
C SER A 180 -19.58 -44.02 -8.31
N LYS A 181 -20.58 -44.20 -9.19
CA LYS A 181 -21.23 -43.11 -9.89
C LYS A 181 -21.95 -42.15 -8.89
N GLY A 182 -22.67 -42.71 -7.94
CA GLY A 182 -23.31 -41.94 -6.87
C GLY A 182 -22.31 -41.19 -5.98
N LEU A 183 -21.20 -41.84 -5.59
CA LEU A 183 -20.12 -41.22 -4.83
C LEU A 183 -19.41 -40.12 -5.62
N GLY A 184 -19.19 -40.31 -6.92
CA GLY A 184 -18.62 -39.30 -7.82
C GLY A 184 -19.46 -38.03 -7.84
N ALA A 185 -20.76 -38.14 -8.02
CA ALA A 185 -21.69 -37.00 -8.01
C ALA A 185 -21.70 -36.28 -6.66
N GLN A 186 -21.62 -37.02 -5.52
CA GLN A 186 -21.53 -36.40 -4.20
C GLN A 186 -20.23 -35.62 -4.01
N ILE A 187 -19.09 -36.18 -4.44
CA ILE A 187 -17.76 -35.53 -4.37
C ILE A 187 -17.76 -34.26 -5.22
N GLU A 188 -18.33 -34.31 -6.42
CA GLU A 188 -18.45 -33.13 -7.29
C GLU A 188 -19.32 -32.03 -6.64
N GLY A 189 -20.46 -32.43 -6.06
CA GLY A 189 -21.32 -31.48 -5.31
C GLY A 189 -20.60 -30.81 -4.13
N LEU A 190 -19.79 -31.57 -3.37
CA LEU A 190 -18.96 -31.02 -2.30
C LEU A 190 -17.85 -30.11 -2.84
N GLY A 191 -17.29 -30.41 -4.01
CA GLY A 191 -16.36 -29.54 -4.72
C GLY A 191 -16.97 -28.19 -5.05
N ALA A 192 -18.14 -28.17 -5.67
CA ALA A 192 -18.88 -26.94 -5.97
C ALA A 192 -19.23 -26.14 -4.71
N GLN A 193 -19.62 -26.81 -3.63
CA GLN A 193 -19.88 -26.16 -2.34
C GLN A 193 -18.62 -25.51 -1.78
N ASN A 194 -17.46 -26.19 -1.85
CA ASN A 194 -16.17 -25.63 -1.42
C ASN A 194 -15.75 -24.41 -2.25
N GLU A 195 -16.00 -24.40 -3.55
CA GLU A 195 -15.76 -23.23 -4.40
C GLU A 195 -16.63 -22.05 -3.97
N GLY A 196 -17.90 -22.27 -3.67
CA GLY A 196 -18.79 -21.24 -3.13
C GLY A 196 -18.28 -20.66 -1.79
N VAL A 197 -17.84 -21.52 -0.88
CA VAL A 197 -17.24 -21.11 0.41
C VAL A 197 -15.96 -20.31 0.20
N ASN A 198 -15.10 -20.71 -0.74
CA ASN A 198 -13.86 -20.00 -1.05
C ASN A 198 -14.16 -18.62 -1.64
N ALA A 199 -15.11 -18.51 -2.57
CA ALA A 199 -15.52 -17.21 -3.14
C ALA A 199 -16.07 -16.27 -2.06
N GLN A 200 -16.88 -16.78 -1.15
CA GLN A 200 -17.40 -15.98 -0.03
C GLN A 200 -16.31 -15.58 0.95
N SER A 201 -15.35 -16.45 1.22
CA SER A 201 -14.17 -16.13 2.04
C SER A 201 -13.33 -15.01 1.43
N GLN A 202 -13.12 -15.04 0.11
CA GLN A 202 -12.43 -13.96 -0.60
C GLN A 202 -13.17 -12.62 -0.47
N ASN A 203 -14.49 -12.61 -0.63
CA ASN A 203 -15.29 -11.41 -0.46
C ASN A 203 -15.16 -10.82 0.95
N ILE A 204 -15.16 -11.67 1.99
CA ILE A 204 -14.93 -11.22 3.37
C ILE A 204 -13.54 -10.64 3.55
N ASN A 205 -12.50 -11.25 2.97
CA ASN A 205 -11.13 -10.73 3.05
C ASN A 205 -11.03 -9.34 2.41
N VAL A 206 -11.67 -9.11 1.26
CA VAL A 206 -11.72 -7.79 0.63
C VAL A 206 -12.42 -6.77 1.53
N GLN A 207 -13.56 -7.14 2.13
CA GLN A 207 -14.29 -6.25 3.05
C GLN A 207 -13.46 -5.95 4.31
N GLN A 208 -12.71 -6.92 4.84
CA GLN A 208 -11.79 -6.69 5.97
C GLN A 208 -10.67 -5.72 5.59
N SER A 209 -10.08 -5.87 4.39
CA SER A 209 -9.05 -4.94 3.91
C SER A 209 -9.58 -3.51 3.75
N GLN A 210 -10.81 -3.35 3.26
CA GLN A 210 -11.47 -2.03 3.17
C GLN A 210 -11.70 -1.41 4.56
N LEU A 211 -12.08 -2.23 5.55
CA LEU A 211 -12.23 -1.74 6.93
C LEU A 211 -10.88 -1.40 7.56
N ASP A 212 -9.81 -2.13 7.24
CA ASP A 212 -8.47 -1.81 7.73
C ASP A 212 -7.99 -0.47 7.17
N ASP A 213 -8.24 -0.19 5.89
CA ASP A 213 -7.97 1.10 5.30
C ASP A 213 -8.77 2.22 5.99
N GLN A 214 -10.08 2.02 6.19
CA GLN A 214 -10.92 2.97 6.92
C GLN A 214 -10.44 3.19 8.35
N ILE A 215 -10.01 2.13 9.06
CA ILE A 215 -9.47 2.23 10.42
C ILE A 215 -8.14 2.98 10.41
N SER A 216 -7.27 2.75 9.44
CA SER A 216 -6.02 3.51 9.29
C SER A 216 -6.29 4.99 9.08
N ASN A 217 -7.30 5.32 8.29
CA ASN A 217 -7.75 6.69 8.00
C ASN A 217 -8.39 7.40 9.23
N THR A 218 -8.66 6.69 10.33
CA THR A 218 -9.03 7.34 11.60
C THR A 218 -7.85 7.95 12.32
N GLN A 219 -6.61 7.61 11.97
CA GLN A 219 -5.42 8.22 12.53
C GLN A 219 -5.17 9.57 11.88
N ILE A 220 -5.00 10.59 12.70
CA ILE A 220 -4.64 11.93 12.27
C ILE A 220 -3.12 12.00 12.26
N ILE A 221 -2.52 12.02 11.07
CA ILE A 221 -1.06 12.01 10.89
C ILE A 221 -0.56 13.30 10.25
N SER A 222 0.69 13.68 10.55
CA SER A 222 1.35 14.78 9.84
C SER A 222 1.96 14.27 8.53
N PRO A 223 1.63 14.87 7.36
CA PRO A 223 2.22 14.47 6.08
C PRO A 223 3.67 14.94 5.90
N ILE A 224 4.09 15.97 6.63
CA ILE A 224 5.42 16.56 6.55
C ILE A 224 6.02 16.78 7.94
N THR A 225 7.35 16.87 7.99
CA THR A 225 8.04 17.38 9.17
C THR A 225 7.93 18.91 9.17
N GLY A 226 7.50 19.50 10.29
CA GLY A 226 7.30 20.94 10.36
C GLY A 226 6.76 21.41 11.69
N THR A 227 6.23 22.61 11.72
CA THR A 227 5.62 23.24 12.89
C THR A 227 4.11 23.39 12.67
N ILE A 228 3.31 23.04 13.66
CA ILE A 228 1.87 23.28 13.64
C ILE A 228 1.63 24.80 13.65
N LEU A 229 1.01 25.30 12.61
CA LEU A 229 0.68 26.74 12.51
C LEU A 229 -0.65 27.06 13.18
N GLU A 230 -1.64 26.23 12.93
CA GLU A 230 -3.03 26.48 13.31
C GLU A 230 -3.76 25.19 13.59
N LYS A 231 -4.57 25.15 14.62
CA LYS A 231 -5.42 24.04 15.02
C LYS A 231 -6.88 24.44 14.82
N TYR A 232 -7.60 23.75 13.92
CA TYR A 232 -8.99 24.09 13.57
C TYR A 232 -10.04 23.33 14.35
N MET A 233 -9.68 22.22 15.00
CA MET A 233 -10.61 21.38 15.74
C MET A 233 -10.04 20.91 17.07
N GLU A 234 -10.94 20.62 18.00
CA GLU A 234 -10.61 20.16 19.35
C GLU A 234 -11.03 18.71 19.60
N ARG A 235 -10.41 18.10 20.61
CA ARG A 235 -10.82 16.81 21.11
C ARG A 235 -12.30 16.85 21.55
N GLY A 236 -13.08 15.86 21.15
CA GLY A 236 -14.49 15.75 21.46
C GLY A 236 -15.42 16.31 20.38
N GLU A 237 -14.90 17.11 19.44
CA GLU A 237 -15.68 17.61 18.32
C GLU A 237 -15.93 16.50 17.28
N PHE A 238 -16.93 16.74 16.42
CA PHE A 238 -17.31 15.82 15.36
C PHE A 238 -16.72 16.31 14.03
N ALA A 239 -15.79 15.52 13.48
CA ALA A 239 -15.18 15.77 12.19
C ALA A 239 -15.98 15.08 11.08
N THR A 240 -16.15 15.77 9.95
CA THR A 240 -16.67 15.17 8.70
C THR A 240 -15.52 15.07 7.70
N THR A 241 -15.59 14.08 6.82
CA THR A 241 -14.59 13.90 5.75
C THR A 241 -14.36 15.21 4.98
N GLY A 242 -13.10 15.61 4.80
CA GLY A 242 -12.68 16.84 4.14
C GLY A 242 -12.61 18.06 5.07
N LYS A 243 -13.10 18.00 6.32
CA LYS A 243 -13.02 19.13 7.26
C LYS A 243 -11.57 19.32 7.72
N PRO A 244 -11.02 20.56 7.64
CA PRO A 244 -9.68 20.87 8.12
C PRO A 244 -9.54 20.57 9.62
N LEU A 245 -8.43 19.92 10.00
CA LEU A 245 -8.10 19.59 11.38
C LEU A 245 -6.98 20.49 11.92
N PHE A 246 -5.92 20.68 11.14
CA PHE A 246 -4.80 21.54 11.47
C PHE A 246 -4.00 21.90 10.22
N LYS A 247 -3.15 22.92 10.36
CA LYS A 247 -2.19 23.34 9.35
C LYS A 247 -0.77 23.14 9.87
N VAL A 248 0.09 22.51 9.06
CA VAL A 248 1.52 22.30 9.35
C VAL A 248 2.37 22.93 8.25
N ALA A 249 3.50 23.51 8.63
CA ALA A 249 4.44 24.12 7.68
C ALA A 249 5.87 23.70 7.95
N ASP A 250 6.65 23.53 6.88
CA ASP A 250 8.10 23.38 6.98
C ASP A 250 8.74 24.75 7.24
N THR A 251 8.84 25.11 8.50
CA THR A 251 9.44 26.38 8.92
C THR A 251 10.96 26.35 8.94
N LYS A 252 11.60 25.20 8.69
CA LYS A 252 13.05 25.07 8.63
C LYS A 252 13.60 25.43 7.24
N HIS A 253 12.88 25.05 6.20
CA HIS A 253 13.23 25.36 4.82
C HIS A 253 12.26 26.40 4.29
N MET A 254 12.64 27.68 4.46
CA MET A 254 11.81 28.81 4.05
C MET A 254 12.07 29.15 2.58
N ILE A 255 11.09 29.76 1.96
CA ILE A 255 11.16 30.27 0.60
C ILE A 255 10.97 31.77 0.67
N MET A 256 11.97 32.53 0.25
CA MET A 256 11.76 33.93 0.03
C MET A 256 11.22 34.17 -1.38
N ARG A 257 10.02 34.71 -1.48
CA ARG A 257 9.44 35.19 -2.74
C ARG A 257 9.78 36.67 -2.90
N ALA A 258 10.79 36.94 -3.73
CA ALA A 258 11.25 38.28 -4.03
C ALA A 258 10.85 38.70 -5.45
N TYR A 259 10.86 39.96 -5.72
CA TYR A 259 10.46 40.54 -7.00
C TYR A 259 11.64 41.32 -7.61
N ILE A 260 11.97 40.98 -8.85
CA ILE A 260 13.05 41.59 -9.63
C ILE A 260 12.49 42.29 -10.87
N THR A 261 13.17 43.33 -11.33
CA THR A 261 12.82 44.05 -12.55
C THR A 261 13.25 43.31 -13.81
N SER A 262 12.72 43.70 -14.98
CA SER A 262 13.13 43.14 -16.28
C SER A 262 14.63 43.32 -16.56
N GLU A 263 15.25 44.38 -16.08
CA GLU A 263 16.69 44.62 -16.23
C GLU A 263 17.51 43.65 -15.38
N GLN A 264 17.08 43.42 -14.14
CA GLN A 264 17.75 42.46 -13.22
C GLN A 264 17.59 41.01 -13.67
N LEU A 265 16.50 40.67 -14.38
CA LEU A 265 16.25 39.33 -14.89
C LEU A 265 17.38 38.79 -15.77
N GLN A 266 18.05 39.66 -16.52
CA GLN A 266 19.19 39.27 -17.37
C GLN A 266 20.40 38.77 -16.58
N LYS A 267 20.54 39.24 -15.32
CA LYS A 267 21.67 38.96 -14.41
C LYS A 267 21.42 37.76 -13.48
N VAL A 268 20.21 37.21 -13.47
CA VAL A 268 19.77 36.21 -12.51
C VAL A 268 19.63 34.85 -13.20
N ARG A 269 20.06 33.78 -12.51
CA ARG A 269 19.96 32.40 -13.00
C ARG A 269 19.46 31.48 -11.87
N VAL A 270 18.72 30.44 -12.25
CA VAL A 270 18.38 29.36 -11.31
C VAL A 270 19.66 28.66 -10.88
N GLY A 271 19.78 28.34 -9.58
CA GLY A 271 20.98 27.78 -8.94
C GLY A 271 21.96 28.83 -8.44
N GLN A 272 21.78 30.13 -8.75
CA GLN A 272 22.65 31.21 -8.29
C GLN A 272 22.53 31.40 -6.78
N ARG A 273 23.67 31.58 -6.10
CA ARG A 273 23.73 31.95 -4.69
C ARG A 273 23.50 33.43 -4.53
N VAL A 274 22.75 33.81 -3.51
CA VAL A 274 22.42 35.20 -3.16
C VAL A 274 22.50 35.41 -1.65
N LYS A 275 22.63 36.65 -1.23
CA LYS A 275 22.50 37.03 0.17
C LYS A 275 21.07 37.50 0.40
N VAL A 276 20.43 36.92 1.42
CA VAL A 276 19.07 37.24 1.83
C VAL A 276 19.15 37.90 3.21
N PHE A 277 18.48 39.02 3.40
CA PHE A 277 18.43 39.73 4.64
C PHE A 277 17.01 39.73 5.18
N ALA A 278 16.83 39.19 6.38
CA ALA A 278 15.57 39.26 7.09
C ALA A 278 15.54 40.53 7.91
N ASN A 279 14.46 41.32 7.74
CA ASN A 279 14.30 42.61 8.41
C ASN A 279 13.50 42.43 9.71
N TYR A 280 14.13 42.72 10.84
CA TYR A 280 13.53 42.60 12.19
C TYR A 280 12.89 43.88 12.71
N GLY A 281 12.84 44.94 11.91
CA GLY A 281 12.49 46.27 12.38
C GLY A 281 13.70 47.02 12.98
N ASN A 282 13.54 48.27 13.32
CA ASN A 282 14.60 49.13 13.92
C ASN A 282 15.93 49.20 13.12
N GLY A 283 15.92 48.77 11.82
CA GLY A 283 17.13 48.76 10.99
C GLY A 283 18.06 47.56 11.19
N GLU A 284 17.74 46.66 12.12
CA GLU A 284 18.50 45.41 12.29
C GLU A 284 18.15 44.40 11.21
N ARG A 285 19.19 43.86 10.54
CA ARG A 285 19.08 42.89 9.47
C ARG A 285 20.01 41.73 9.76
N LYS A 286 19.49 40.49 9.56
CA LYS A 286 20.31 39.30 9.65
C LYS A 286 20.48 38.68 8.28
N GLU A 287 21.74 38.42 7.91
CA GLU A 287 22.10 37.79 6.63
C GLU A 287 21.93 36.26 6.68
N TYR A 288 21.33 35.72 5.63
CA TYR A 288 21.19 34.30 5.38
C TYR A 288 21.68 33.96 3.97
N PRO A 289 22.38 32.82 3.78
CA PRO A 289 22.67 32.34 2.45
C PRO A 289 21.39 31.85 1.77
N GLY A 290 21.14 32.30 0.56
CA GLY A 290 20.02 31.86 -0.27
C GLY A 290 20.45 31.27 -1.59
N THR A 291 19.61 30.43 -2.18
CA THR A 291 19.80 29.90 -3.53
C THR A 291 18.52 30.08 -4.33
N ILE A 292 18.64 30.68 -5.53
CA ILE A 292 17.51 30.86 -6.43
C ILE A 292 17.06 29.49 -6.96
N THR A 293 15.82 29.11 -6.67
CA THR A 293 15.25 27.80 -7.08
C THR A 293 14.29 27.92 -8.24
N TRP A 294 13.70 29.11 -8.42
CA TRP A 294 12.72 29.33 -9.48
C TRP A 294 12.63 30.80 -9.86
N ILE A 295 12.37 31.06 -11.13
CA ILE A 295 12.15 32.38 -11.72
C ILE A 295 10.84 32.32 -12.50
N SER A 296 9.93 33.26 -12.29
CA SER A 296 8.66 33.32 -12.99
C SER A 296 8.86 33.56 -14.49
N SER A 297 8.16 32.80 -15.33
CA SER A 297 8.08 33.03 -16.78
C SER A 297 7.05 34.10 -17.17
N ARG A 298 6.28 34.60 -16.19
CA ARG A 298 5.27 35.64 -16.39
C ARG A 298 5.58 36.82 -15.48
N SER A 299 5.39 38.02 -16.02
CA SER A 299 5.44 39.22 -15.22
C SER A 299 4.23 39.33 -14.30
N GLU A 300 4.45 39.88 -13.13
CA GLU A 300 3.43 40.26 -12.16
C GLU A 300 3.44 41.77 -11.99
N PHE A 301 2.28 42.34 -11.61
CA PHE A 301 2.26 43.76 -11.22
C PHE A 301 2.75 43.86 -9.77
N THR A 302 3.54 44.90 -9.45
CA THR A 302 3.90 45.15 -8.05
C THR A 302 2.63 45.32 -7.24
N PRO A 303 2.47 44.66 -6.09
CA PRO A 303 1.33 44.88 -5.20
C PRO A 303 1.51 46.24 -4.50
N LYS A 304 1.28 47.32 -5.22
CA LYS A 304 1.17 48.70 -4.63
C LYS A 304 -0.30 49.05 -4.55
N THR A 305 -0.70 49.55 -3.38
CA THR A 305 -1.98 50.27 -3.23
C THR A 305 -1.87 51.55 -4.05
N ILE A 306 -2.65 51.67 -5.12
CA ILE A 306 -2.63 52.82 -6.04
C ILE A 306 -3.03 54.08 -5.27
N LEU A 307 -2.14 55.01 -5.15
CA LEU A 307 -2.40 56.33 -4.50
C LEU A 307 -2.34 57.51 -5.46
N THR A 308 -1.83 57.42 -6.68
CA THR A 308 -1.81 58.49 -7.69
C THR A 308 -1.75 57.96 -9.12
N ASP A 309 -2.32 58.72 -10.09
CA ASP A 309 -2.48 58.40 -11.52
C ASP A 309 -1.17 58.36 -12.32
N ASP A 310 -0.01 58.70 -11.76
CA ASP A 310 1.26 58.85 -12.49
C ASP A 310 2.30 57.74 -12.29
N GLU A 311 2.07 56.74 -11.42
CA GLU A 311 2.99 55.63 -11.26
C GLU A 311 2.62 54.48 -12.21
N ARG A 312 3.29 54.41 -13.34
CA ARG A 312 3.28 53.18 -14.20
C ARG A 312 3.68 52.01 -13.33
N ALA A 313 2.79 51.01 -13.22
CA ALA A 313 3.09 49.74 -12.55
C ALA A 313 4.30 49.11 -13.26
N ASP A 314 5.45 49.08 -12.62
CA ASP A 314 6.63 48.41 -13.15
C ASP A 314 6.37 46.90 -13.14
N LEU A 315 6.54 46.30 -14.33
CA LEU A 315 6.45 44.85 -14.48
C LEU A 315 7.62 44.20 -13.75
N VAL A 316 7.31 43.33 -12.82
CA VAL A 316 8.29 42.58 -12.04
C VAL A 316 8.14 41.10 -12.25
N TYR A 317 9.20 40.36 -12.00
CA TYR A 317 9.22 38.91 -12.06
C TYR A 317 9.46 38.34 -10.68
N ALA A 318 8.59 37.41 -10.27
CA ALA A 318 8.78 36.70 -9.00
C ALA A 318 9.93 35.72 -9.08
N VAL A 319 10.80 35.70 -8.09
CA VAL A 319 11.86 34.72 -7.89
C VAL A 319 11.68 34.03 -6.54
N LYS A 320 11.86 32.70 -6.52
CA LYS A 320 11.85 31.93 -5.28
C LYS A 320 13.27 31.58 -4.89
N ILE A 321 13.62 31.91 -3.66
CA ILE A 321 14.96 31.73 -3.09
C ILE A 321 14.81 30.81 -1.86
N ALA A 322 15.45 29.63 -1.90
CA ALA A 322 15.48 28.74 -0.76
C ALA A 322 16.44 29.28 0.31
N VAL A 323 15.98 29.33 1.54
CA VAL A 323 16.70 29.84 2.70
C VAL A 323 16.51 28.87 3.87
N ASN A 324 17.61 28.47 4.51
CA ASN A 324 17.56 27.68 5.74
C ASN A 324 17.31 28.62 6.93
N ASN A 325 16.25 28.36 7.67
CA ASN A 325 15.83 29.13 8.83
C ASN A 325 16.43 28.56 10.12
N ASP A 326 16.94 29.43 10.95
CA ASP A 326 17.43 29.11 12.30
C ASP A 326 16.36 29.33 13.40
N GLY A 327 15.09 29.51 12.97
CA GLY A 327 13.95 29.75 13.86
C GLY A 327 13.54 31.21 14.01
N TYR A 328 14.33 32.15 13.51
CA TYR A 328 14.01 33.59 13.59
C TYR A 328 13.12 34.06 12.45
N ILE A 329 13.28 33.56 11.24
CA ILE A 329 12.44 33.97 10.10
C ILE A 329 11.02 33.44 10.34
N LYS A 330 10.03 34.34 10.16
CA LYS A 330 8.60 34.00 10.26
C LYS A 330 7.92 34.13 8.91
N ILE A 331 6.87 33.37 8.69
CA ILE A 331 6.03 33.43 7.48
C ILE A 331 5.44 34.84 7.39
N GLY A 332 5.50 35.45 6.20
CA GLY A 332 5.04 36.82 5.96
C GLY A 332 6.03 37.92 6.35
N MET A 333 7.19 37.58 6.94
CA MET A 333 8.23 38.54 7.25
C MET A 333 8.81 39.14 5.96
N TYR A 334 9.11 40.45 5.96
CA TYR A 334 9.78 41.11 4.85
C TYR A 334 11.27 40.77 4.83
N GLY A 335 11.81 40.66 3.62
CA GLY A 335 13.22 40.44 3.40
C GLY A 335 13.71 41.13 2.15
N GLU A 336 15.03 41.27 2.08
CA GLU A 336 15.77 41.95 1.03
C GLU A 336 16.79 40.99 0.44
N VAL A 337 17.09 41.11 -0.84
CA VAL A 337 18.03 40.25 -1.56
C VAL A 337 19.14 41.10 -2.16
N LYS A 338 20.38 40.64 -2.00
CA LYS A 338 21.55 41.15 -2.71
C LYS A 338 22.10 40.09 -3.62
N LEU A 339 22.11 40.37 -4.91
CA LEU A 339 22.66 39.49 -5.92
C LEU A 339 24.19 39.51 -5.84
N LEU A 340 24.81 38.33 -5.76
CA LEU A 340 26.25 38.24 -5.86
C LEU A 340 26.71 38.44 -7.30
N THR A 341 27.45 39.52 -7.56
CA THR A 341 28.08 39.75 -8.86
C THR A 341 29.05 38.62 -9.19
N SER A 342 29.17 38.28 -10.47
CA SER A 342 29.93 37.13 -11.01
C SER A 342 31.41 37.02 -10.58
N SER A 343 31.98 38.04 -9.97
CA SER A 343 33.37 38.08 -9.45
C SER A 343 33.54 37.38 -8.08
N ALA A 344 32.46 37.05 -7.38
CA ALA A 344 32.52 36.46 -6.04
C ALA A 344 32.23 34.91 -6.00
N GLN A 345 32.00 34.31 -7.16
CA GLN A 345 31.70 32.86 -7.24
C GLN A 345 32.94 31.95 -7.36
N SER A 346 34.16 32.49 -7.39
CA SER A 346 35.40 31.72 -7.52
C SER A 346 36.37 31.94 -6.33
N LYS A 347 35.87 31.69 -5.11
CA LYS A 347 36.76 31.46 -3.94
C LYS A 347 36.19 30.38 -3.04
#